data_714fdb25e4a4bc2ac180fe327ea19436
#
_entry.id   714fdb25e4a4bc2ac180fe327ea19436
#
_cell.length_a   1.000
_cell.length_b   1.000
_cell.length_c   1.000
_cell.angle_alpha   90.00
_cell.angle_beta   90.00
_cell.angle_gamma   90.00
#
_symmetry.space_group_name_H-M   'P 1'
#
loop_
_entity.id
_entity.type
_entity.pdbx_description
1 polymer ?
#
loop_
_entity_poly.entity_id
_entity_poly.type
_entity_poly.pdbx_seq_one_letter_code
_entity_poly.pdbx_strand_id
1 'polypeptide(L)'
;MKLTYPICCGVDVHKTFLVATIITSEYVMPHYYQKRFSTFYNGLVAFKKWLLEYDCKDVCMESTGKYWVPVWNVLEDSCHVVIANPKWVSAVKGNKDDKKDSKWIGNLFRMGLVPSSYIPSKDIRILREFTRYRSKLVSMRSSEKNRFQNAFTVCNLTLDAVVSDMLGKSATDIENYLLDTDTVDPEHCVSLLRCSLKKKASDVVEAVSGFNMIPEQKERVRIVQGHFADIDHRIAQLDEIISNLVAEYEGQISLLPVTNPPGKRNPSEYPEPAFT
;
A
#
# COMPACT_ATOMS: atom_id res chain seq x y z
N MET A 1 -36.50 -4.07 -21.84
CA MET A 1 -35.59 -3.93 -20.72
C MET A 1 -35.20 -2.46 -20.59
N LYS A 2 -35.35 -1.83 -19.44
CA LYS A 2 -35.00 -0.40 -19.28
C LYS A 2 -33.46 -0.26 -19.23
N LEU A 3 -32.89 0.57 -20.10
CA LEU A 3 -31.46 0.86 -20.07
C LEU A 3 -31.16 1.87 -18.97
N THR A 4 -30.09 1.65 -18.21
CA THR A 4 -29.62 2.58 -17.18
C THR A 4 -28.84 3.72 -17.81
N TYR A 5 -27.98 3.41 -18.79
CA TYR A 5 -27.14 4.38 -19.50
C TYR A 5 -27.37 4.25 -21.01
N PRO A 6 -28.24 5.08 -21.62
CA PRO A 6 -28.55 5.02 -23.08
C PRO A 6 -27.35 5.32 -23.98
N ILE A 7 -26.48 6.27 -23.54
CA ILE A 7 -25.21 6.58 -24.18
C ILE A 7 -24.12 6.33 -23.13
N CYS A 8 -23.21 5.41 -23.39
CA CYS A 8 -22.13 5.09 -22.48
C CYS A 8 -20.89 4.58 -23.21
N CYS A 9 -19.77 4.53 -22.52
CA CYS A 9 -18.50 4.03 -23.04
C CYS A 9 -17.93 2.95 -22.12
N GLY A 10 -17.63 1.77 -22.70
CA GLY A 10 -16.80 0.76 -22.06
C GLY A 10 -15.35 0.92 -22.50
N VAL A 11 -14.43 0.84 -21.55
CA VAL A 11 -13.00 1.06 -21.79
C VAL A 11 -12.18 -0.09 -21.24
N ASP A 12 -11.36 -0.68 -22.08
CA ASP A 12 -10.29 -1.60 -21.67
C ASP A 12 -8.96 -0.84 -21.67
N VAL A 13 -8.29 -0.82 -20.50
CA VAL A 13 -7.12 0.03 -20.26
C VAL A 13 -5.86 -0.81 -20.13
N HIS A 14 -4.88 -0.53 -20.99
CA HIS A 14 -3.54 -1.10 -20.94
C HIS A 14 -2.49 -0.05 -20.57
N LYS A 15 -1.25 -0.50 -20.37
CA LYS A 15 -0.13 0.36 -19.99
C LYS A 15 0.14 1.50 -20.98
N THR A 16 0.07 1.23 -22.28
CA THR A 16 0.47 2.17 -23.35
C THR A 16 -0.69 2.64 -24.24
N PHE A 17 -1.84 2.03 -24.12
CA PHE A 17 -3.04 2.36 -24.89
C PHE A 17 -4.31 1.97 -24.12
N LEU A 18 -5.42 2.49 -24.58
CA LEU A 18 -6.75 2.03 -24.20
C LEU A 18 -7.59 1.77 -25.44
N VAL A 19 -8.54 0.84 -25.35
CA VAL A 19 -9.57 0.62 -26.34
C VAL A 19 -10.90 1.01 -25.75
N ALA A 20 -11.59 1.93 -26.40
CA ALA A 20 -12.87 2.46 -25.95
C ALA A 20 -13.97 2.15 -26.96
N THR A 21 -15.13 1.76 -26.48
CA THR A 21 -16.33 1.51 -27.28
C THR A 21 -17.48 2.36 -26.74
N ILE A 22 -17.88 3.40 -27.48
CA ILE A 22 -19.11 4.14 -27.21
C ILE A 22 -20.28 3.32 -27.72
N ILE A 23 -21.33 3.23 -26.94
CA ILE A 23 -22.59 2.55 -27.27
C ILE A 23 -23.69 3.61 -27.18
N THR A 24 -24.37 3.85 -28.28
CA THR A 24 -25.56 4.70 -28.31
C THR A 24 -26.78 3.82 -28.56
N SER A 25 -27.87 4.10 -27.89
CA SER A 25 -29.12 3.34 -28.00
C SER A 25 -30.23 4.27 -28.47
N GLU A 26 -30.20 4.63 -29.74
CA GLU A 26 -31.32 5.21 -30.41
C GLU A 26 -32.16 4.06 -30.95
N TYR A 27 -33.40 3.93 -30.46
CA TYR A 27 -34.31 2.85 -30.84
C TYR A 27 -33.91 1.43 -30.32
N VAL A 28 -34.31 0.37 -31.04
CA VAL A 28 -34.21 -1.02 -30.57
C VAL A 28 -32.80 -1.62 -30.67
N MET A 29 -31.96 -1.09 -31.56
CA MET A 29 -30.61 -1.64 -31.82
C MET A 29 -29.50 -0.69 -31.35
N PRO A 30 -28.49 -1.19 -30.63
CA PRO A 30 -27.35 -0.38 -30.20
C PRO A 30 -26.38 -0.14 -31.38
N HIS A 31 -25.89 1.09 -31.49
CA HIS A 31 -24.77 1.43 -32.36
C HIS A 31 -23.46 1.45 -31.54
N TYR A 32 -22.37 0.99 -32.17
CA TYR A 32 -21.07 0.85 -31.52
C TYR A 32 -20.04 1.66 -32.29
N TYR A 33 -19.38 2.59 -31.59
CA TYR A 33 -18.26 3.35 -32.12
C TYR A 33 -17.02 2.95 -31.30
N GLN A 34 -16.01 2.40 -31.99
CA GLN A 34 -14.83 1.89 -31.30
C GLN A 34 -13.58 2.59 -31.79
N LYS A 35 -12.73 2.99 -30.85
CA LYS A 35 -11.46 3.64 -31.14
C LYS A 35 -10.39 3.28 -30.13
N ARG A 36 -9.14 3.27 -30.60
CA ARG A 36 -7.95 3.08 -29.77
C ARG A 36 -7.26 4.42 -29.55
N PHE A 37 -6.83 4.67 -28.31
CA PHE A 37 -6.10 5.87 -27.92
C PHE A 37 -4.83 5.47 -27.19
N SER A 38 -3.81 6.34 -27.25
CA SER A 38 -2.62 6.24 -26.41
C SER A 38 -2.96 6.65 -24.96
N THR A 39 -2.30 6.02 -23.99
CA THR A 39 -2.39 6.43 -22.57
C THR A 39 -1.44 7.58 -22.21
N PHE A 40 -0.69 8.13 -23.19
CA PHE A 40 -0.03 9.41 -22.99
C PHE A 40 -1.03 10.56 -22.88
N TYR A 41 -0.66 11.63 -22.18
CA TYR A 41 -1.56 12.74 -21.87
C TYR A 41 -2.37 13.25 -23.08
N ASN A 42 -1.69 13.54 -24.21
CA ASN A 42 -2.38 14.01 -25.41
C ASN A 42 -3.38 12.99 -25.98
N GLY A 43 -3.09 11.69 -25.84
CA GLY A 43 -4.01 10.63 -26.22
C GLY A 43 -5.24 10.57 -25.32
N LEU A 44 -5.07 10.79 -24.02
CA LEU A 44 -6.18 10.87 -23.06
C LEU A 44 -7.04 12.11 -23.27
N VAL A 45 -6.42 13.25 -23.60
CA VAL A 45 -7.15 14.48 -23.99
C VAL A 45 -7.96 14.25 -25.26
N ALA A 46 -7.37 13.59 -26.27
CA ALA A 46 -8.07 13.21 -27.50
C ALA A 46 -9.23 12.23 -27.22
N PHE A 47 -9.06 11.30 -26.28
CA PHE A 47 -10.12 10.40 -25.82
C PHE A 47 -11.28 11.18 -25.18
N LYS A 48 -10.97 12.08 -24.25
CA LYS A 48 -11.98 12.97 -23.62
C LYS A 48 -12.76 13.77 -24.67
N LYS A 49 -12.05 14.39 -25.62
CA LYS A 49 -12.69 15.13 -26.71
C LYS A 49 -13.65 14.25 -27.52
N TRP A 50 -13.21 13.04 -27.87
CA TRP A 50 -14.02 12.08 -28.61
C TRP A 50 -15.29 11.65 -27.85
N LEU A 51 -15.22 11.47 -26.51
CA LEU A 51 -16.41 11.20 -25.69
C LEU A 51 -17.42 12.36 -25.75
N LEU A 52 -16.93 13.61 -25.66
CA LEU A 52 -17.77 14.80 -25.68
C LEU A 52 -18.41 15.02 -27.05
N GLU A 53 -17.76 14.67 -28.16
CA GLU A 53 -18.33 14.71 -29.52
C GLU A 53 -19.59 13.83 -29.68
N TYR A 54 -19.69 12.76 -28.85
CA TYR A 54 -20.84 11.87 -28.81
C TYR A 54 -21.79 12.14 -27.63
N ASP A 55 -21.62 13.23 -26.91
CA ASP A 55 -22.33 13.53 -25.64
C ASP A 55 -22.28 12.34 -24.65
N CYS A 56 -21.20 11.56 -24.70
CA CYS A 56 -21.00 10.39 -23.87
C CYS A 56 -20.35 10.78 -22.55
N LYS A 57 -21.15 10.92 -21.50
CA LYS A 57 -20.70 11.32 -20.16
C LYS A 57 -20.52 10.14 -19.19
N ASP A 58 -21.10 9.00 -19.51
CA ASP A 58 -21.05 7.79 -18.69
C ASP A 58 -19.97 6.84 -19.21
N VAL A 59 -18.93 6.61 -18.40
CA VAL A 59 -17.77 5.81 -18.77
C VAL A 59 -17.51 4.71 -17.74
N CYS A 60 -17.33 3.49 -18.20
CA CYS A 60 -16.96 2.36 -17.36
C CYS A 60 -15.63 1.77 -17.80
N MET A 61 -14.71 1.57 -16.85
CA MET A 61 -13.44 0.90 -17.10
C MET A 61 -13.09 -0.10 -16.00
N GLU A 62 -12.29 -1.09 -16.34
CA GLU A 62 -11.84 -2.11 -15.38
C GLU A 62 -10.70 -1.57 -14.51
N SER A 63 -10.67 -1.98 -13.21
CA SER A 63 -9.65 -1.58 -12.24
C SER A 63 -8.32 -2.35 -12.36
N THR A 64 -7.86 -2.65 -13.57
CA THR A 64 -6.61 -3.38 -13.79
C THR A 64 -5.39 -2.57 -13.36
N GLY A 65 -4.75 -2.99 -12.27
CA GLY A 65 -3.57 -2.33 -11.71
C GLY A 65 -3.80 -0.85 -11.38
N LYS A 66 -2.87 0.01 -11.84
CA LYS A 66 -2.95 1.48 -11.68
C LYS A 66 -3.20 2.22 -13.01
N TYR A 67 -3.39 1.49 -14.12
CA TYR A 67 -3.46 2.10 -15.46
C TYR A 67 -4.73 2.92 -15.68
N TRP A 68 -5.80 2.64 -14.95
CA TRP A 68 -7.04 3.41 -14.97
C TRP A 68 -6.90 4.81 -14.33
N VAL A 69 -5.95 5.02 -13.40
CA VAL A 69 -5.80 6.28 -12.65
C VAL A 69 -5.53 7.49 -13.54
N PRO A 70 -4.60 7.46 -14.51
CA PRO A 70 -4.41 8.58 -15.44
C PRO A 70 -5.65 8.88 -16.29
N VAL A 71 -6.40 7.85 -16.69
CA VAL A 71 -7.65 8.01 -17.46
C VAL A 71 -8.70 8.68 -16.58
N TRP A 72 -8.86 8.22 -15.34
CA TRP A 72 -9.74 8.81 -14.34
C TRP A 72 -9.44 10.30 -14.15
N ASN A 73 -8.19 10.66 -13.89
CA ASN A 73 -7.78 12.05 -13.62
C ASN A 73 -8.09 13.02 -14.77
N VAL A 74 -8.15 12.55 -16.01
CA VAL A 74 -8.51 13.36 -17.18
C VAL A 74 -10.02 13.49 -17.33
N LEU A 75 -10.80 12.50 -16.88
CA LEU A 75 -12.24 12.42 -17.10
C LEU A 75 -13.07 12.90 -15.89
N GLU A 76 -12.55 12.82 -14.65
CA GLU A 76 -13.33 13.01 -13.40
C GLU A 76 -14.12 14.33 -13.32
N ASP A 77 -13.63 15.40 -13.97
CA ASP A 77 -14.28 16.70 -13.95
C ASP A 77 -15.44 16.84 -14.98
N SER A 78 -15.55 15.92 -15.95
CA SER A 78 -16.47 16.07 -17.08
C SER A 78 -17.31 14.85 -17.40
N CYS A 79 -16.98 13.70 -16.81
CA CYS A 79 -17.67 12.44 -17.03
C CYS A 79 -18.01 11.76 -15.71
N HIS A 80 -19.14 11.07 -15.67
CA HIS A 80 -19.43 10.09 -14.65
C HIS A 80 -18.65 8.81 -14.95
N VAL A 81 -17.59 8.58 -14.19
CA VAL A 81 -16.70 7.43 -14.41
C VAL A 81 -16.97 6.35 -13.38
N VAL A 82 -17.20 5.13 -13.85
CA VAL A 82 -17.37 3.94 -13.01
C VAL A 82 -16.18 3.02 -13.16
N ILE A 83 -15.57 2.66 -12.02
CA ILE A 83 -14.50 1.67 -11.99
C ILE A 83 -15.10 0.32 -11.59
N ALA A 84 -15.03 -0.63 -12.51
CA ALA A 84 -15.51 -1.98 -12.32
C ALA A 84 -14.43 -2.89 -11.70
N ASN A 85 -14.82 -3.71 -10.74
CA ASN A 85 -13.95 -4.79 -10.28
C ASN A 85 -13.85 -5.87 -11.40
N PRO A 86 -12.63 -6.36 -11.74
CA PRO A 86 -12.43 -7.39 -12.76
C PRO A 86 -13.31 -8.63 -12.58
N LYS A 87 -13.63 -8.99 -11.34
CA LYS A 87 -14.51 -10.11 -11.01
C LYS A 87 -15.90 -9.99 -11.66
N TRP A 88 -16.40 -8.77 -11.83
CA TRP A 88 -17.76 -8.52 -12.36
C TRP A 88 -17.79 -8.31 -13.86
N VAL A 89 -16.67 -7.96 -14.48
CA VAL A 89 -16.58 -7.66 -15.91
C VAL A 89 -15.78 -8.69 -16.70
N SER A 90 -15.18 -9.69 -16.04
CA SER A 90 -14.47 -10.76 -16.73
C SER A 90 -15.42 -11.50 -17.67
N ALA A 91 -15.08 -11.50 -18.96
CA ALA A 91 -15.81 -12.23 -19.96
C ALA A 91 -15.78 -13.75 -19.67
N VAL A 92 -16.88 -14.43 -19.95
CA VAL A 92 -16.93 -15.89 -19.97
C VAL A 92 -15.84 -16.40 -20.91
N LYS A 93 -15.10 -17.45 -20.49
CA LYS A 93 -13.96 -18.05 -21.20
C LYS A 93 -14.15 -18.08 -22.73
N GLY A 94 -13.31 -17.35 -23.44
CA GLY A 94 -13.26 -17.29 -24.90
C GLY A 94 -11.98 -16.55 -25.35
N ASN A 95 -11.71 -16.45 -26.64
CA ASN A 95 -10.58 -15.68 -27.16
C ASN A 95 -10.65 -14.23 -26.69
N LYS A 96 -9.67 -13.84 -25.84
CA LYS A 96 -9.51 -12.45 -25.40
C LYS A 96 -9.13 -11.58 -26.59
N ASP A 97 -9.89 -10.50 -26.78
CA ASP A 97 -9.64 -9.47 -27.78
C ASP A 97 -10.05 -8.13 -27.14
N ASP A 98 -9.13 -7.19 -27.01
CA ASP A 98 -9.33 -5.88 -26.38
C ASP A 98 -10.56 -5.14 -26.94
N LYS A 99 -10.87 -5.37 -28.23
CA LYS A 99 -12.05 -4.82 -28.89
C LYS A 99 -13.33 -5.44 -28.36
N LYS A 100 -13.33 -6.75 -28.10
CA LYS A 100 -14.47 -7.44 -27.51
C LYS A 100 -14.63 -7.06 -26.06
N ASP A 101 -13.52 -6.88 -25.33
CA ASP A 101 -13.52 -6.57 -23.90
C ASP A 101 -14.10 -5.18 -23.64
N SER A 102 -13.70 -4.14 -24.37
CA SER A 102 -14.27 -2.79 -24.22
C SER A 102 -15.77 -2.74 -24.57
N LYS A 103 -16.20 -3.45 -25.64
CA LYS A 103 -17.60 -3.59 -26.00
C LYS A 103 -18.41 -4.33 -24.94
N TRP A 104 -17.84 -5.39 -24.37
CA TRP A 104 -18.46 -6.19 -23.30
C TRP A 104 -18.67 -5.38 -22.02
N ILE A 105 -17.63 -4.67 -21.56
CA ILE A 105 -17.71 -3.75 -20.42
C ILE A 105 -18.84 -2.74 -20.63
N GLY A 106 -18.89 -2.09 -21.80
CA GLY A 106 -19.92 -1.13 -22.14
C GLY A 106 -21.33 -1.73 -22.16
N ASN A 107 -21.51 -2.96 -22.66
CA ASN A 107 -22.80 -3.64 -22.65
C ASN A 107 -23.29 -4.00 -21.25
N LEU A 108 -22.43 -4.46 -20.38
CA LEU A 108 -22.79 -4.70 -18.97
C LEU A 108 -23.14 -3.39 -18.26
N PHE A 109 -22.35 -2.34 -18.52
CA PHE A 109 -22.54 -1.04 -17.88
C PHE A 109 -23.87 -0.39 -18.29
N ARG A 110 -24.21 -0.35 -19.60
CA ARG A 110 -25.48 0.23 -20.07
C ARG A 110 -26.72 -0.42 -19.44
N MET A 111 -26.62 -1.69 -19.05
CA MET A 111 -27.70 -2.45 -18.43
C MET A 111 -27.74 -2.26 -16.90
N GLY A 112 -26.79 -1.52 -16.31
CA GLY A 112 -26.68 -1.34 -14.85
C GLY A 112 -26.19 -2.59 -14.11
N LEU A 113 -25.52 -3.51 -14.80
CA LEU A 113 -25.03 -4.78 -14.22
C LEU A 113 -23.63 -4.67 -13.60
N VAL A 114 -23.01 -3.49 -13.67
CA VAL A 114 -21.67 -3.24 -13.11
C VAL A 114 -21.77 -2.49 -11.80
N PRO A 115 -21.52 -3.14 -10.66
CA PRO A 115 -21.41 -2.42 -9.39
C PRO A 115 -20.20 -1.49 -9.40
N SER A 116 -20.43 -0.22 -9.02
CA SER A 116 -19.39 0.79 -8.95
C SER A 116 -18.46 0.54 -7.76
N SER A 117 -17.15 0.58 -8.00
CA SER A 117 -16.18 0.68 -6.90
C SER A 117 -16.16 2.11 -6.36
N TYR A 118 -16.18 2.27 -5.05
CA TYR A 118 -16.04 3.57 -4.42
C TYR A 118 -14.62 4.13 -4.66
N ILE A 119 -14.54 5.28 -5.30
CA ILE A 119 -13.29 6.02 -5.49
C ILE A 119 -13.34 7.27 -4.60
N PRO A 120 -12.46 7.38 -3.62
CA PRO A 120 -12.37 8.56 -2.75
C PRO A 120 -12.02 9.83 -3.52
N SER A 121 -12.28 10.98 -2.91
CA SER A 121 -11.81 12.28 -3.40
C SER A 121 -10.29 12.30 -3.61
N LYS A 122 -9.80 13.22 -4.40
CA LYS A 122 -8.39 13.29 -4.82
C LYS A 122 -7.44 13.41 -3.63
N ASP A 123 -7.76 14.25 -2.67
CA ASP A 123 -7.04 14.46 -1.41
C ASP A 123 -6.95 13.19 -0.56
N ILE A 124 -8.06 12.47 -0.42
CA ILE A 124 -8.07 11.16 0.27
C ILE A 124 -7.28 10.10 -0.51
N ARG A 125 -7.27 10.14 -1.85
CA ARG A 125 -6.40 9.24 -2.65
C ARG A 125 -4.92 9.52 -2.37
N ILE A 126 -4.52 10.80 -2.32
CA ILE A 126 -3.16 11.21 -1.97
C ILE A 126 -2.79 10.74 -0.55
N LEU A 127 -3.63 11.00 0.44
CA LEU A 127 -3.41 10.56 1.82
C LEU A 127 -3.23 9.02 1.91
N ARG A 128 -4.03 8.26 1.15
CA ARG A 128 -3.90 6.79 1.08
C ARG A 128 -2.58 6.32 0.45
N GLU A 129 -2.00 7.07 -0.48
CA GLU A 129 -0.69 6.74 -1.03
C GLU A 129 0.42 6.89 0.01
N PHE A 130 0.44 8.01 0.74
CA PHE A 130 1.41 8.25 1.81
C PHE A 130 1.28 7.24 2.96
N THR A 131 0.07 7.00 3.45
CA THR A 131 -0.16 6.06 4.55
C THR A 131 0.20 4.62 4.18
N ARG A 132 -0.08 4.19 2.94
CA ARG A 132 0.33 2.87 2.43
C ARG A 132 1.85 2.76 2.28
N TYR A 133 2.51 3.82 1.82
CA TYR A 133 3.97 3.81 1.71
C TYR A 133 4.61 3.78 3.09
N ARG A 134 4.11 4.57 4.04
CA ARG A 134 4.51 4.50 5.44
C ARG A 134 4.38 3.08 6.02
N SER A 135 3.24 2.42 5.80
CA SER A 135 3.02 1.04 6.25
C SER A 135 4.05 0.06 5.66
N LYS A 136 4.44 0.25 4.40
CA LYS A 136 5.52 -0.55 3.79
C LYS A 136 6.87 -0.31 4.45
N LEU A 137 7.22 0.95 4.74
CA LEU A 137 8.47 1.26 5.45
C LEU A 137 8.49 0.65 6.85
N VAL A 138 7.37 0.68 7.58
CA VAL A 138 7.25 0.01 8.88
C VAL A 138 7.48 -1.50 8.76
N SER A 139 6.96 -2.15 7.72
CA SER A 139 7.22 -3.57 7.46
C SER A 139 8.69 -3.83 7.11
N MET A 140 9.32 -2.95 6.32
CA MET A 140 10.75 -3.04 6.00
C MET A 140 11.60 -2.85 7.26
N ARG A 141 11.24 -1.89 8.12
CA ARG A 141 11.87 -1.65 9.41
C ARG A 141 11.86 -2.91 10.29
N SER A 142 10.73 -3.60 10.36
CA SER A 142 10.62 -4.86 11.11
C SER A 142 11.51 -5.96 10.52
N SER A 143 11.63 -6.01 9.20
CA SER A 143 12.53 -6.95 8.52
C SER A 143 14.01 -6.65 8.82
N GLU A 144 14.40 -5.37 8.85
CA GLU A 144 15.77 -4.96 9.21
C GLU A 144 16.05 -5.23 10.70
N LYS A 145 15.08 -5.01 11.58
CA LYS A 145 15.20 -5.38 13.00
C LYS A 145 15.53 -6.87 13.16
N ASN A 146 14.82 -7.74 12.47
CA ASN A 146 15.07 -9.17 12.52
C ASN A 146 16.44 -9.53 11.90
N ARG A 147 16.86 -8.85 10.84
CA ARG A 147 18.16 -9.06 10.19
C ARG A 147 19.30 -8.63 11.10
N PHE A 148 19.14 -7.52 11.81
CA PHE A 148 20.07 -7.02 12.80
C PHE A 148 20.22 -8.01 13.96
N GLN A 149 19.14 -8.45 14.58
CA GLN A 149 19.13 -9.42 15.66
C GLN A 149 19.79 -10.74 15.25
N ASN A 150 19.42 -11.28 14.08
CA ASN A 150 20.00 -12.52 13.55
C ASN A 150 21.52 -12.41 13.33
N ALA A 151 22.03 -11.23 12.96
CA ALA A 151 23.45 -11.03 12.73
C ALA A 151 24.27 -11.19 14.03
N PHE A 152 23.72 -10.82 15.16
CA PHE A 152 24.34 -11.06 16.48
C PHE A 152 24.14 -12.51 16.96
N THR A 153 22.96 -13.08 16.76
CA THR A 153 22.66 -14.45 17.18
C THR A 153 23.62 -15.47 16.54
N VAL A 154 23.95 -15.31 15.24
CA VAL A 154 24.91 -16.20 14.55
C VAL A 154 26.36 -16.02 15.02
N CYS A 155 26.64 -14.98 15.81
CA CYS A 155 27.93 -14.68 16.43
C CYS A 155 27.94 -15.02 17.93
N ASN A 156 27.03 -15.89 18.37
CA ASN A 156 26.87 -16.35 19.75
C ASN A 156 26.49 -15.24 20.77
N LEU A 157 25.89 -14.15 20.32
CA LEU A 157 25.24 -13.19 21.20
C LEU A 157 23.79 -13.60 21.41
N THR A 158 23.41 -13.95 22.63
CA THR A 158 22.03 -14.34 23.00
C THR A 158 21.35 -13.27 23.85
N LEU A 159 21.71 -12.02 23.65
CA LEU A 159 21.17 -10.88 24.40
C LEU A 159 19.65 -10.74 24.26
N ASP A 160 19.10 -11.17 23.14
CA ASP A 160 17.65 -11.20 22.85
C ASP A 160 16.85 -12.16 23.76
N ALA A 161 17.53 -13.15 24.40
CA ALA A 161 16.92 -13.99 25.41
C ALA A 161 16.80 -13.27 26.78
N VAL A 162 17.63 -12.25 27.02
CA VAL A 162 17.69 -11.51 28.29
C VAL A 162 16.88 -10.22 28.25
N VAL A 163 16.98 -9.47 27.14
CA VAL A 163 16.27 -8.20 26.94
C VAL A 163 15.02 -8.39 26.11
N SER A 164 13.95 -7.66 26.43
CA SER A 164 12.70 -7.70 25.68
C SER A 164 12.75 -6.92 24.36
N ASP A 165 13.68 -5.98 24.24
CA ASP A 165 13.86 -5.15 23.06
C ASP A 165 15.35 -4.89 22.78
N MET A 166 15.85 -5.46 21.69
CA MET A 166 17.22 -5.28 21.21
C MET A 166 17.53 -3.84 20.75
N LEU A 167 16.50 -3.04 20.45
CA LEU A 167 16.65 -1.62 20.14
C LEU A 167 16.53 -0.72 21.37
N GLY A 168 16.36 -1.30 22.55
CA GLY A 168 16.36 -0.58 23.81
C GLY A 168 17.74 -0.02 24.16
N LYS A 169 17.78 1.10 24.90
CA LYS A 169 19.01 1.85 25.14
C LYS A 169 20.17 0.98 25.67
N SER A 170 19.92 0.10 26.67
CA SER A 170 20.98 -0.77 27.21
C SER A 170 21.46 -1.81 26.19
N ALA A 171 20.57 -2.41 25.42
CA ALA A 171 20.95 -3.36 24.37
C ALA A 171 21.79 -2.65 23.29
N THR A 172 21.32 -1.51 22.81
CA THR A 172 22.05 -0.71 21.80
C THR A 172 23.42 -0.26 22.30
N ASP A 173 23.55 0.17 23.57
CA ASP A 173 24.82 0.56 24.14
C ASP A 173 25.81 -0.65 24.21
N ILE A 174 25.32 -1.85 24.57
CA ILE A 174 26.10 -3.10 24.57
C ILE A 174 26.48 -3.50 23.13
N GLU A 175 25.54 -3.51 22.20
CA GLU A 175 25.77 -3.87 20.80
C GLU A 175 26.83 -2.98 20.15
N ASN A 176 26.76 -1.66 20.38
CA ASN A 176 27.75 -0.72 19.88
C ASN A 176 29.14 -0.99 20.47
N TYR A 177 29.22 -1.24 21.79
CA TYR A 177 30.47 -1.63 22.42
C TYR A 177 31.06 -2.91 21.79
N LEU A 178 30.24 -3.94 21.60
CA LEU A 178 30.66 -5.21 20.98
C LEU A 178 31.12 -5.06 19.51
N LEU A 179 30.57 -4.11 18.78
CA LEU A 179 31.00 -3.79 17.42
C LEU A 179 32.36 -3.07 17.38
N ASP A 180 32.67 -2.31 18.44
CA ASP A 180 33.88 -1.48 18.48
C ASP A 180 35.07 -2.14 19.21
N THR A 181 34.82 -3.25 19.94
CA THR A 181 35.86 -3.99 20.65
C THR A 181 36.25 -5.28 19.93
N ASP A 182 37.52 -5.68 20.05
CA ASP A 182 37.97 -7.00 19.61
C ASP A 182 37.95 -8.04 20.75
N THR A 183 37.91 -7.58 21.98
CA THR A 183 37.83 -8.43 23.18
C THR A 183 36.66 -7.98 24.05
N VAL A 184 35.79 -8.93 24.36
CA VAL A 184 34.60 -8.64 25.17
C VAL A 184 34.96 -8.55 26.65
N ASP A 185 34.59 -7.45 27.27
CA ASP A 185 34.59 -7.31 28.74
C ASP A 185 33.14 -7.40 29.24
N PRO A 186 32.73 -8.52 29.87
CA PRO A 186 31.38 -8.70 30.39
C PRO A 186 31.01 -7.70 31.48
N GLU A 187 31.97 -7.26 32.31
CA GLU A 187 31.72 -6.28 33.40
C GLU A 187 31.39 -4.90 32.78
N HIS A 188 32.05 -4.54 31.68
CA HIS A 188 31.71 -3.33 30.94
C HIS A 188 30.29 -3.40 30.40
N CYS A 189 29.87 -4.54 29.83
CA CYS A 189 28.50 -4.75 29.36
C CYS A 189 27.47 -4.58 30.50
N VAL A 190 27.77 -5.08 31.69
CA VAL A 190 26.94 -4.90 32.89
C VAL A 190 26.83 -3.43 33.27
N SER A 191 27.92 -2.64 33.17
CA SER A 191 27.92 -1.21 33.47
C SER A 191 26.95 -0.39 32.61
N LEU A 192 26.68 -0.85 31.39
CA LEU A 192 25.76 -0.22 30.44
C LEU A 192 24.27 -0.49 30.71
N LEU A 193 23.99 -1.39 31.69
CA LEU A 193 22.61 -1.74 32.05
C LEU A 193 21.90 -0.62 32.80
N ARG A 194 20.64 -0.40 32.43
CA ARG A 194 19.79 0.65 33.03
C ARG A 194 18.56 0.05 33.72
N CYS A 195 18.07 0.75 34.71
CA CYS A 195 16.79 0.46 35.37
C CYS A 195 16.63 -1.02 35.79
N SER A 196 15.56 -1.64 35.38
CA SER A 196 15.21 -3.02 35.74
C SER A 196 16.18 -4.08 35.19
N LEU A 197 16.91 -3.78 34.10
CA LEU A 197 17.87 -4.70 33.51
C LEU A 197 19.08 -4.94 34.37
N LYS A 198 19.42 -4.04 35.33
CA LYS A 198 20.48 -4.25 36.30
C LYS A 198 20.31 -5.53 37.13
N LYS A 199 19.06 -5.97 37.33
CA LYS A 199 18.74 -7.23 38.03
C LYS A 199 19.09 -8.48 37.22
N LYS A 200 19.36 -8.33 35.92
CA LYS A 200 19.72 -9.41 35.00
C LYS A 200 21.21 -9.38 34.62
N ALA A 201 22.06 -8.79 35.46
CA ALA A 201 23.49 -8.66 35.18
C ALA A 201 24.18 -10.01 34.91
N SER A 202 23.87 -11.04 35.70
CA SER A 202 24.40 -12.40 35.50
C SER A 202 24.01 -12.98 34.14
N ASP A 203 22.77 -12.80 33.74
CA ASP A 203 22.25 -13.32 32.48
C ASP A 203 22.90 -12.60 31.28
N VAL A 204 23.21 -11.29 31.44
CA VAL A 204 23.91 -10.51 30.40
C VAL A 204 25.37 -10.99 30.27
N VAL A 205 26.05 -11.26 31.37
CA VAL A 205 27.43 -11.83 31.36
C VAL A 205 27.43 -13.14 30.60
N GLU A 206 26.47 -14.02 30.85
CA GLU A 206 26.36 -15.30 30.15
C GLU A 206 26.06 -15.07 28.66
N ALA A 207 25.14 -14.17 28.33
CA ALA A 207 24.72 -13.89 26.94
C ALA A 207 25.84 -13.32 26.07
N VAL A 208 26.83 -12.63 26.62
CA VAL A 208 27.95 -12.04 25.86
C VAL A 208 29.23 -12.89 25.88
N SER A 209 29.33 -13.86 26.80
CA SER A 209 30.57 -14.62 27.04
C SER A 209 31.04 -15.43 25.82
N GLY A 210 30.14 -15.84 24.93
CA GLY A 210 30.44 -16.59 23.72
C GLY A 210 30.55 -15.74 22.45
N PHE A 211 30.42 -14.43 22.57
CA PHE A 211 30.37 -13.53 21.40
C PHE A 211 31.73 -13.52 20.68
N ASN A 212 31.66 -13.77 19.38
CA ASN A 212 32.79 -13.65 18.47
C ASN A 212 32.32 -13.19 17.11
N MET A 213 32.81 -12.04 16.64
CA MET A 213 32.43 -11.46 15.36
C MET A 213 33.67 -10.98 14.60
N ILE A 214 33.88 -11.51 13.39
CA ILE A 214 34.95 -11.05 12.52
C ILE A 214 34.66 -9.67 11.94
N PRO A 215 35.69 -8.92 11.46
CA PRO A 215 35.52 -7.56 10.97
C PRO A 215 34.44 -7.41 9.89
N GLU A 216 34.34 -8.35 8.97
CA GLU A 216 33.35 -8.32 7.89
C GLU A 216 31.91 -8.47 8.41
N GLN A 217 31.71 -9.21 9.46
CA GLN A 217 30.42 -9.35 10.13
C GLN A 217 30.05 -8.05 10.88
N LYS A 218 31.01 -7.44 11.56
CA LYS A 218 30.82 -6.12 12.21
C LYS A 218 30.41 -5.07 11.18
N GLU A 219 31.10 -5.02 10.02
CA GLU A 219 30.76 -4.08 8.95
C GLU A 219 29.36 -4.33 8.37
N ARG A 220 28.98 -5.59 8.19
CA ARG A 220 27.61 -5.92 7.79
C ARG A 220 26.56 -5.40 8.77
N VAL A 221 26.83 -5.53 10.08
CA VAL A 221 25.91 -5.01 11.12
C VAL A 221 25.79 -3.49 11.02
N ARG A 222 26.93 -2.77 10.85
CA ARG A 222 26.92 -1.31 10.67
C ARG A 222 26.10 -0.86 9.46
N ILE A 223 26.20 -1.60 8.34
CA ILE A 223 25.37 -1.33 7.15
C ILE A 223 23.87 -1.50 7.48
N VAL A 224 23.50 -2.56 8.19
CA VAL A 224 22.11 -2.80 8.61
C VAL A 224 21.62 -1.71 9.56
N GLN A 225 22.45 -1.25 10.50
CA GLN A 225 22.13 -0.13 11.41
C GLN A 225 21.90 1.17 10.62
N GLY A 226 22.76 1.48 9.63
CA GLY A 226 22.60 2.63 8.76
C GLY A 226 21.27 2.59 7.99
N HIS A 227 20.96 1.45 7.39
CA HIS A 227 19.70 1.26 6.66
C HIS A 227 18.47 1.38 7.58
N PHE A 228 18.56 0.85 8.81
CA PHE A 228 17.51 0.99 9.79
C PHE A 228 17.26 2.46 10.16
N ALA A 229 18.33 3.24 10.39
CA ALA A 229 18.24 4.68 10.68
C ALA A 229 17.64 5.47 9.49
N ASP A 230 18.02 5.11 8.25
CA ASP A 230 17.45 5.70 7.04
C ASP A 230 15.94 5.45 6.92
N ILE A 231 15.50 4.23 7.23
CA ILE A 231 14.06 3.89 7.22
C ILE A 231 13.32 4.71 8.27
N ASP A 232 13.85 4.83 9.50
CA ASP A 232 13.24 5.63 10.56
C ASP A 232 13.13 7.11 10.17
N HIS A 233 14.18 7.66 9.57
CA HIS A 233 14.15 9.02 9.05
C HIS A 233 13.05 9.20 7.97
N ARG A 234 12.90 8.25 7.03
CA ARG A 234 11.86 8.29 6.00
C ARG A 234 10.46 8.17 6.60
N ILE A 235 10.28 7.33 7.61
CA ILE A 235 8.99 7.22 8.33
C ILE A 235 8.65 8.58 8.97
N ALA A 236 9.60 9.23 9.65
CA ALA A 236 9.38 10.53 10.27
C ALA A 236 9.00 11.62 9.24
N GLN A 237 9.66 11.65 8.07
CA GLN A 237 9.29 12.54 6.96
C GLN A 237 7.86 12.30 6.48
N LEU A 238 7.45 11.03 6.36
CA LEU A 238 6.08 10.69 5.96
C LEU A 238 5.06 11.06 7.03
N ASP A 239 5.42 10.91 8.31
CA ASP A 239 4.53 11.29 9.43
C ASP A 239 4.25 12.79 9.44
N GLU A 240 5.25 13.62 9.14
CA GLU A 240 5.07 15.07 8.99
C GLU A 240 4.14 15.41 7.82
N ILE A 241 4.36 14.80 6.64
CA ILE A 241 3.50 15.02 5.47
C ILE A 241 2.06 14.57 5.76
N ILE A 242 1.89 13.39 6.35
CA ILE A 242 0.57 12.85 6.69
C ILE A 242 -0.13 13.76 7.70
N SER A 243 0.58 14.24 8.73
CA SER A 243 0.03 15.16 9.71
C SER A 243 -0.49 16.45 9.08
N ASN A 244 0.27 17.03 8.14
CA ASN A 244 -0.15 18.23 7.42
C ASN A 244 -1.39 17.97 6.54
N LEU A 245 -1.44 16.83 5.84
CA LEU A 245 -2.60 16.45 5.03
C LEU A 245 -3.86 16.18 5.87
N VAL A 246 -3.69 15.68 7.08
CA VAL A 246 -4.82 15.35 7.99
C VAL A 246 -5.32 16.58 8.75
N ALA A 247 -4.49 17.59 8.92
CA ALA A 247 -4.86 18.81 9.67
C ALA A 247 -6.14 19.49 9.13
N GLU A 248 -6.38 19.46 7.83
CA GLU A 248 -7.59 19.98 7.20
C GLU A 248 -8.87 19.22 7.61
N TYR A 249 -8.72 17.98 8.09
CA TYR A 249 -9.83 17.11 8.52
C TYR A 249 -9.98 16.99 10.03
N GLU A 250 -9.17 17.73 10.83
CA GLU A 250 -9.12 17.59 12.28
C GLU A 250 -10.50 17.75 12.94
N GLY A 251 -11.29 18.70 12.49
CA GLY A 251 -12.67 18.92 12.96
C GLY A 251 -13.61 17.74 12.68
N GLN A 252 -13.40 17.01 11.59
CA GLN A 252 -14.19 15.82 11.24
C GLN A 252 -13.70 14.59 11.99
N ILE A 253 -12.37 14.45 12.16
CA ILE A 253 -11.75 13.36 12.88
C ILE A 253 -12.11 13.39 14.36
N SER A 254 -12.18 14.58 14.96
CA SER A 254 -12.57 14.76 16.37
C SER A 254 -13.99 14.32 16.69
N LEU A 255 -14.86 14.23 15.68
CA LEU A 255 -16.23 13.72 15.80
C LEU A 255 -16.31 12.18 15.72
N LEU A 256 -15.23 11.52 15.32
CA LEU A 256 -15.21 10.07 15.26
C LEU A 256 -15.10 9.48 16.68
N PRO A 257 -15.81 8.39 16.98
CA PRO A 257 -15.65 7.70 18.26
C PRO A 257 -14.20 7.24 18.41
N VAL A 258 -13.60 7.54 19.57
CA VAL A 258 -12.25 7.07 19.91
C VAL A 258 -12.32 5.54 20.00
N THR A 259 -11.88 4.87 18.95
CA THR A 259 -11.68 3.43 19.00
C THR A 259 -10.34 3.16 19.67
N ASN A 260 -10.35 2.48 20.81
CA ASN A 260 -9.13 1.93 21.36
C ASN A 260 -8.43 1.10 20.28
N PRO A 261 -7.08 1.16 20.15
CA PRO A 261 -6.38 0.30 19.21
C PRO A 261 -6.83 -1.14 19.48
N PRO A 262 -7.11 -1.93 18.43
CA PRO A 262 -7.60 -3.29 18.62
C PRO A 262 -6.57 -4.03 19.47
N GLY A 263 -6.92 -4.28 20.73
CA GLY A 263 -6.24 -5.29 21.54
C GLY A 263 -6.23 -6.58 20.72
N LYS A 264 -5.30 -7.49 20.97
CA LYS A 264 -5.25 -8.80 20.31
C LYS A 264 -6.66 -9.43 20.37
N ARG A 265 -7.44 -9.29 19.30
CA ARG A 265 -8.79 -9.87 19.21
C ARG A 265 -8.64 -11.37 19.08
N ASN A 266 -9.33 -12.09 19.92
CA ASN A 266 -9.50 -13.53 19.74
C ASN A 266 -10.24 -13.78 18.41
N PRO A 267 -9.79 -14.72 17.57
CA PRO A 267 -10.46 -15.06 16.31
C PRO A 267 -11.94 -15.45 16.43
N SER A 268 -12.39 -15.81 17.63
CA SER A 268 -13.78 -16.19 17.94
C SER A 268 -14.76 -15.02 18.09
N GLU A 269 -14.31 -13.76 17.98
CA GLU A 269 -15.18 -12.57 18.16
C GLU A 269 -15.65 -11.93 16.86
N TYR A 270 -15.46 -12.57 15.70
CA TYR A 270 -16.06 -12.08 14.45
C TYR A 270 -17.52 -12.53 14.40
N PRO A 271 -18.51 -11.61 14.37
CA PRO A 271 -19.87 -11.99 14.03
C PRO A 271 -19.87 -12.60 12.62
N GLU A 272 -20.50 -13.73 12.45
CA GLU A 272 -20.72 -14.31 11.12
C GLU A 272 -21.42 -13.25 10.23
N PRO A 273 -21.00 -13.09 8.96
CA PRO A 273 -21.66 -12.17 8.06
C PRO A 273 -23.11 -12.64 7.89
N ALA A 274 -24.07 -11.82 8.31
CA ALA A 274 -25.48 -12.03 8.03
C ALA A 274 -25.68 -11.95 6.50
N PHE A 275 -25.76 -13.09 5.87
CA PHE A 275 -26.26 -13.20 4.50
C PHE A 275 -27.81 -13.15 4.59
N THR A 276 -28.37 -12.02 4.20
CA THR A 276 -29.77 -11.90 3.75
C THR A 276 -29.76 -11.40 2.31
#